data_522a45491ae9957068304b06be85bc49
#
_entry.id   522a45491ae9957068304b06be85bc49
#
_cell.length_a   1.000
_cell.length_b   1.000
_cell.length_c   1.000
_cell.angle_alpha   90.00
_cell.angle_beta   90.00
_cell.angle_gamma   90.00
#
_symmetry.space_group_name_H-M   'P 1'
#
loop_
_entity.id
_entity.type
_entity.pdbx_description
1 polymer ?
#
loop_
_entity_poly.entity_id
_entity_poly.type
_entity_poly.pdbx_seq_one_letter_code
_entity_poly.pdbx_strand_id
1 'polypeptide(L)'
;MENVLNLLDSIYIETIDSLTFKYQSINKGLERLFEGVNLDSAFSLSEEEREYFEDKAKSLNALAQLGISVEILSHELEEMDSMVTRGLNSLPSTAKEHPGFTLALNAHRSLTKQIRFLSPLKISGYQSRQKITGKNIIDYILKFFGDRFERQRITIEFGDDFKNISINDIPSRIYPVFTNIINNAMYWVSLSNDRLIKIDFVNSLVIIANTGPAIDPDDIPRLFELFYSKRANGHGVGLYLCRENLAVAHHKIWYSDPNVEDDYLIKDGANFVIKFNGVES
;
A
#
# COMPACT_ATOMS: atom_id res chain seq x y z
N MET A 1 27.22 46.87 -55.96
CA MET A 1 28.06 46.36 -54.86
C MET A 1 27.80 47.10 -53.55
N GLU A 2 27.66 48.41 -53.58
CA GLU A 2 27.43 49.28 -52.39
C GLU A 2 26.10 48.93 -51.66
N ASN A 3 25.02 48.67 -52.36
CA ASN A 3 23.74 48.27 -51.78
C ASN A 3 23.76 46.92 -51.03
N VAL A 4 24.61 45.98 -51.43
CA VAL A 4 24.73 44.65 -50.82
C VAL A 4 25.57 44.74 -49.52
N LEU A 5 26.60 45.60 -49.50
CA LEU A 5 27.39 45.85 -48.32
C LEU A 5 26.59 46.55 -47.24
N ASN A 6 25.80 47.58 -47.60
CA ASN A 6 24.93 48.29 -46.68
C ASN A 6 23.83 47.36 -46.06
N LEU A 7 23.33 46.40 -46.84
CA LEU A 7 22.36 45.43 -46.35
C LEU A 7 23.00 44.43 -45.37
N LEU A 8 24.22 43.96 -45.69
CA LEU A 8 24.99 43.08 -44.79
C LEU A 8 25.35 43.76 -43.47
N ASP A 9 25.77 45.03 -43.52
CA ASP A 9 26.06 45.83 -42.32
C ASP A 9 24.80 46.05 -41.47
N SER A 10 23.65 46.31 -42.09
CA SER A 10 22.37 46.45 -41.38
C SER A 10 21.98 45.13 -40.69
N ILE A 11 22.07 44.00 -41.38
CA ILE A 11 21.77 42.67 -40.79
C ILE A 11 22.75 42.32 -39.66
N TYR A 12 24.02 42.65 -39.85
CA TYR A 12 25.05 42.41 -38.83
C TYR A 12 24.77 43.21 -37.53
N ILE A 13 24.50 44.54 -37.67
CA ILE A 13 24.18 45.42 -36.55
C ILE A 13 22.92 44.92 -35.82
N GLU A 14 21.83 44.63 -36.55
CA GLU A 14 20.57 44.14 -35.99
C GLU A 14 20.74 42.81 -35.25
N THR A 15 21.58 41.92 -35.77
CA THR A 15 21.89 40.62 -35.13
C THR A 15 22.70 40.79 -33.85
N ILE A 16 23.71 41.67 -33.89
CA ILE A 16 24.55 41.97 -32.71
C ILE A 16 23.72 42.64 -31.60
N ASP A 17 22.87 43.60 -31.95
CA ASP A 17 22.01 44.28 -30.98
C ASP A 17 21.00 43.31 -30.34
N SER A 18 20.41 42.43 -31.14
CA SER A 18 19.51 41.39 -30.63
C SER A 18 20.20 40.37 -29.73
N LEU A 19 21.43 39.95 -30.09
CA LEU A 19 22.25 39.07 -29.23
C LEU A 19 22.68 39.77 -27.94
N THR A 20 23.07 41.02 -28.00
CA THR A 20 23.47 41.83 -26.83
C THR A 20 22.29 41.98 -25.85
N PHE A 21 21.12 42.29 -26.38
CA PHE A 21 19.89 42.39 -25.54
C PHE A 21 19.55 41.03 -24.85
N LYS A 22 19.66 39.93 -25.59
CA LYS A 22 19.45 38.57 -25.01
C LYS A 22 20.48 38.26 -23.92
N TYR A 23 21.76 38.59 -24.17
CA TYR A 23 22.82 38.37 -23.19
C TYR A 23 22.63 39.20 -21.93
N GLN A 24 22.23 40.47 -22.06
CA GLN A 24 21.93 41.33 -20.92
C GLN A 24 20.72 40.86 -20.12
N SER A 25 19.69 40.33 -20.80
CA SER A 25 18.51 39.77 -20.14
C SER A 25 18.85 38.49 -19.36
N ILE A 26 19.69 37.62 -19.93
CA ILE A 26 20.17 36.41 -19.27
C ILE A 26 21.05 36.75 -18.06
N ASN A 27 21.96 37.71 -18.23
CA ASN A 27 22.82 38.13 -17.12
C ASN A 27 22.03 38.76 -15.96
N LYS A 28 21.05 39.61 -16.27
CA LYS A 28 20.12 40.13 -15.25
C LYS A 28 19.28 39.03 -14.59
N GLY A 29 18.88 38.01 -15.34
CA GLY A 29 18.20 36.85 -14.81
C GLY A 29 19.08 36.03 -13.86
N LEU A 30 20.35 35.83 -14.24
CA LEU A 30 21.35 35.14 -13.42
C LEU A 30 21.69 35.97 -12.16
N GLU A 31 21.90 37.28 -12.27
CA GLU A 31 22.13 38.16 -11.11
C GLU A 31 20.95 38.10 -10.11
N ARG A 32 19.72 38.14 -10.59
CA ARG A 32 18.53 37.98 -9.72
C ARG A 32 18.45 36.60 -9.06
N LEU A 33 18.87 35.54 -9.76
CA LEU A 33 18.98 34.19 -9.19
C LEU A 33 20.08 34.13 -8.13
N PHE A 34 21.24 34.78 -8.35
CA PHE A 34 22.33 34.86 -7.38
C PHE A 34 21.99 35.73 -6.17
N GLU A 35 21.24 36.81 -6.35
CA GLU A 35 20.80 37.69 -5.25
C GLU A 35 19.66 37.11 -4.43
N GLY A 36 18.83 36.24 -5.04
CA GLY A 36 17.65 35.64 -4.40
C GLY A 36 17.86 34.26 -3.77
N VAL A 37 18.96 33.60 -4.10
CA VAL A 37 19.27 32.27 -3.56
C VAL A 37 20.37 32.41 -2.53
N ASN A 38 20.00 32.35 -1.25
CA ASN A 38 20.95 32.05 -0.21
C ASN A 38 21.56 30.67 -0.50
N LEU A 39 22.79 30.63 -0.99
CA LEU A 39 23.51 29.42 -1.38
C LEU A 39 23.47 28.35 -0.25
N ASP A 40 23.55 28.77 1.00
CA ASP A 40 23.48 27.89 2.16
C ASP A 40 22.08 27.23 2.28
N SER A 41 21.00 27.96 1.98
CA SER A 41 19.65 27.42 1.96
C SER A 41 19.42 26.50 0.76
N ALA A 42 20.00 26.78 -0.39
CA ALA A 42 19.90 25.91 -1.57
C ALA A 42 20.75 24.64 -1.40
N PHE A 43 21.90 24.72 -0.75
CA PHE A 43 22.71 23.55 -0.41
C PHE A 43 22.03 22.68 0.65
N SER A 44 21.41 23.25 1.69
CA SER A 44 20.68 22.50 2.71
C SER A 44 19.45 21.80 2.15
N LEU A 45 18.66 22.47 1.29
CA LEU A 45 17.54 21.86 0.58
C LEU A 45 17.98 20.73 -0.34
N SER A 46 19.12 20.89 -1.04
CA SER A 46 19.69 19.84 -1.91
C SER A 46 20.22 18.64 -1.11
N GLU A 47 20.73 18.88 0.10
CA GLU A 47 21.21 17.82 0.99
C GLU A 47 20.04 17.02 1.60
N GLU A 48 18.99 17.70 2.05
CA GLU A 48 17.74 17.08 2.52
C GLU A 48 17.04 16.28 1.41
N GLU A 49 16.97 16.81 0.18
CA GLU A 49 16.45 16.08 -0.96
C GLU A 49 17.30 14.85 -1.28
N ARG A 50 18.62 14.96 -1.23
CA ARG A 50 19.54 13.85 -1.45
C ARG A 50 19.38 12.77 -0.40
N GLU A 51 19.34 13.11 0.88
CA GLU A 51 19.06 12.17 1.97
C GLU A 51 17.70 11.48 1.81
N TYR A 52 16.67 12.25 1.47
CA TYR A 52 15.35 11.70 1.19
C TYR A 52 15.38 10.68 0.04
N PHE A 53 16.05 10.98 -1.07
CA PHE A 53 16.17 10.05 -2.20
C PHE A 53 17.05 8.85 -1.89
N GLU A 54 18.13 9.01 -1.12
CA GLU A 54 18.97 7.90 -0.66
C GLU A 54 18.19 6.94 0.26
N ASP A 55 17.41 7.45 1.19
CA ASP A 55 16.59 6.63 2.09
C ASP A 55 15.44 5.94 1.33
N LYS A 56 14.85 6.64 0.38
CA LYS A 56 13.86 6.04 -0.51
C LYS A 56 14.46 4.95 -1.39
N ALA A 57 15.66 5.14 -1.91
CA ALA A 57 16.39 4.13 -2.67
C ALA A 57 16.76 2.91 -1.82
N LYS A 58 17.22 3.10 -0.56
CA LYS A 58 17.47 2.02 0.39
C LYS A 58 16.19 1.22 0.69
N SER A 59 15.08 1.92 0.92
CA SER A 59 13.77 1.32 1.17
C SER A 59 13.28 0.50 -0.04
N LEU A 60 13.42 1.04 -1.24
CA LEU A 60 13.07 0.34 -2.49
C LEU A 60 13.96 -0.89 -2.71
N ASN A 61 15.25 -0.80 -2.42
CA ASN A 61 16.18 -1.94 -2.52
C ASN A 61 15.82 -3.05 -1.52
N ALA A 62 15.48 -2.68 -0.29
CA ALA A 62 15.03 -3.64 0.73
C ALA A 62 13.70 -4.32 0.31
N LEU A 63 12.77 -3.57 -0.28
CA LEU A 63 11.52 -4.12 -0.82
C LEU A 63 11.76 -5.02 -2.04
N ALA A 64 12.66 -4.64 -2.94
CA ALA A 64 13.02 -5.48 -4.08
C ALA A 64 13.66 -6.80 -3.64
N GLN A 65 14.58 -6.77 -2.67
CA GLN A 65 15.17 -7.97 -2.08
C GLN A 65 14.13 -8.83 -1.36
N LEU A 66 13.22 -8.19 -0.60
CA LEU A 66 12.09 -8.88 0.01
C LEU A 66 11.19 -9.52 -1.04
N GLY A 67 10.86 -8.80 -2.11
CA GLY A 67 10.03 -9.29 -3.21
C GLY A 67 10.64 -10.52 -3.90
N ILE A 68 11.92 -10.48 -4.21
CA ILE A 68 12.66 -11.62 -4.79
C ILE A 68 12.68 -12.81 -3.82
N SER A 69 12.96 -12.56 -2.54
CA SER A 69 12.97 -13.61 -1.51
C SER A 69 11.60 -14.25 -1.34
N VAL A 70 10.53 -13.46 -1.35
CA VAL A 70 9.15 -13.94 -1.28
C VAL A 70 8.77 -14.73 -2.53
N GLU A 71 9.23 -14.34 -3.70
CA GLU A 71 8.97 -15.07 -4.95
C GLU A 71 9.63 -16.45 -4.93
N ILE A 72 10.90 -16.53 -4.53
CA ILE A 72 11.65 -17.79 -4.37
C ILE A 72 10.96 -18.68 -3.33
N LEU A 73 10.69 -18.15 -2.14
CA LEU A 73 10.03 -18.89 -1.06
C LEU A 73 8.62 -19.35 -1.47
N SER A 74 7.86 -18.53 -2.20
CA SER A 74 6.53 -18.91 -2.68
C SER A 74 6.59 -20.08 -3.64
N HIS A 75 7.56 -20.12 -4.54
CA HIS A 75 7.78 -21.24 -5.45
C HIS A 75 8.12 -22.52 -4.71
N GLU A 76 9.09 -22.45 -3.77
CA GLU A 76 9.47 -23.60 -2.96
C GLU A 76 8.30 -24.12 -2.11
N LEU A 77 7.52 -23.20 -1.51
CA LEU A 77 6.36 -23.57 -0.70
C LEU A 77 5.21 -24.15 -1.53
N GLU A 78 4.97 -23.67 -2.76
CA GLU A 78 4.00 -24.27 -3.69
C GLU A 78 4.42 -25.69 -4.11
N GLU A 79 5.71 -25.91 -4.31
CA GLU A 79 6.23 -27.24 -4.63
C GLU A 79 6.07 -28.21 -3.44
N MET A 80 6.42 -27.76 -2.22
CA MET A 80 6.19 -28.51 -0.99
C MET A 80 4.71 -28.81 -0.75
N ASP A 81 3.82 -27.84 -0.96
CA ASP A 81 2.36 -28.02 -0.88
C ASP A 81 1.87 -29.11 -1.82
N SER A 82 2.36 -29.10 -3.07
CA SER A 82 2.05 -30.10 -4.07
C SER A 82 2.55 -31.49 -3.68
N MET A 83 3.76 -31.58 -3.07
CA MET A 83 4.32 -32.85 -2.60
C MET A 83 3.52 -33.41 -1.43
N VAL A 84 3.18 -32.61 -0.42
CA VAL A 84 2.37 -33.03 0.73
C VAL A 84 0.97 -33.43 0.29
N THR A 85 0.34 -32.65 -0.60
CA THR A 85 -1.00 -32.99 -1.14
C THR A 85 -0.98 -34.32 -1.88
N ARG A 86 0.02 -34.57 -2.73
CA ARG A 86 0.18 -35.88 -3.41
C ARG A 86 0.41 -37.01 -2.42
N GLY A 87 1.27 -36.80 -1.41
CA GLY A 87 1.54 -37.76 -0.35
C GLY A 87 0.27 -38.16 0.42
N LEU A 88 -0.48 -37.15 0.88
CA LEU A 88 -1.74 -37.38 1.59
C LEU A 88 -2.80 -38.09 0.71
N ASN A 89 -2.89 -37.72 -0.57
CA ASN A 89 -3.83 -38.34 -1.50
C ASN A 89 -3.47 -39.80 -1.86
N SER A 90 -2.19 -40.16 -1.85
CA SER A 90 -1.70 -41.51 -2.15
C SER A 90 -1.88 -42.52 -1.01
N LEU A 91 -2.27 -42.06 0.19
CA LEU A 91 -2.49 -42.95 1.32
C LEU A 91 -3.68 -43.89 1.07
N PRO A 92 -3.61 -45.15 1.52
CA PRO A 92 -4.71 -46.09 1.42
C PRO A 92 -5.91 -45.63 2.26
N SER A 93 -7.11 -46.10 1.90
CA SER A 93 -8.38 -45.71 2.55
C SER A 93 -8.35 -45.94 4.07
N THR A 94 -7.75 -47.03 4.49
CA THR A 94 -7.59 -47.37 5.93
C THR A 94 -6.79 -46.34 6.71
N ALA A 95 -5.77 -45.73 6.09
CA ALA A 95 -5.00 -44.67 6.71
C ALA A 95 -5.78 -43.34 6.75
N LYS A 96 -6.65 -43.10 5.77
CA LYS A 96 -7.50 -41.90 5.70
C LYS A 96 -8.62 -41.89 6.75
N GLU A 97 -9.02 -43.06 7.26
CA GLU A 97 -9.98 -43.17 8.34
C GLU A 97 -9.40 -42.85 9.72
N HIS A 98 -8.08 -42.78 9.85
CA HIS A 98 -7.45 -42.48 11.11
C HIS A 98 -7.62 -40.98 11.48
N PRO A 99 -8.01 -40.66 12.74
CA PRO A 99 -8.22 -39.24 13.16
C PRO A 99 -7.01 -38.35 12.91
N GLY A 100 -5.80 -38.86 13.00
CA GLY A 100 -4.54 -38.16 12.70
C GLY A 100 -4.42 -37.72 11.24
N PHE A 101 -5.03 -38.44 10.28
CA PHE A 101 -5.07 -38.01 8.89
C PHE A 101 -5.88 -36.73 8.71
N THR A 102 -7.07 -36.68 9.31
CA THR A 102 -7.93 -35.49 9.26
C THR A 102 -7.24 -34.28 9.90
N LEU A 103 -6.54 -34.48 11.02
CA LEU A 103 -5.78 -33.44 11.68
C LEU A 103 -4.65 -32.91 10.78
N ALA A 104 -3.85 -33.82 10.20
CA ALA A 104 -2.73 -33.48 9.30
C ALA A 104 -3.23 -32.74 8.05
N LEU A 105 -4.32 -33.22 7.42
CA LEU A 105 -4.93 -32.59 6.26
C LEU A 105 -5.44 -31.18 6.57
N ASN A 106 -6.09 -31.00 7.71
CA ASN A 106 -6.58 -29.68 8.12
C ASN A 106 -5.46 -28.71 8.46
N ALA A 107 -4.41 -29.19 9.15
CA ALA A 107 -3.22 -28.39 9.42
C ALA A 107 -2.50 -27.98 8.13
N HIS A 108 -2.36 -28.91 7.18
CA HIS A 108 -1.77 -28.64 5.87
C HIS A 108 -2.59 -27.61 5.08
N ARG A 109 -3.92 -27.78 5.00
CA ARG A 109 -4.82 -26.79 4.37
C ARG A 109 -4.72 -25.41 5.00
N SER A 110 -4.56 -25.34 6.32
CA SER A 110 -4.39 -24.05 7.02
C SER A 110 -3.03 -23.41 6.69
N LEU A 111 -1.97 -24.20 6.60
CA LEU A 111 -0.64 -23.75 6.14
C LEU A 111 -0.69 -23.21 4.71
N THR A 112 -1.29 -23.95 3.78
CA THR A 112 -1.44 -23.55 2.38
C THR A 112 -2.21 -22.23 2.25
N LYS A 113 -3.29 -22.05 3.06
CA LYS A 113 -4.01 -20.76 3.11
C LYS A 113 -3.10 -19.61 3.55
N GLN A 114 -2.20 -19.83 4.52
CA GLN A 114 -1.26 -18.80 5.00
C GLN A 114 -0.14 -18.49 3.98
N ILE A 115 0.34 -19.51 3.28
CA ILE A 115 1.34 -19.34 2.21
C ILE A 115 0.78 -18.52 1.04
N ARG A 116 -0.48 -18.74 0.68
CA ARG A 116 -1.17 -17.91 -0.34
C ARG A 116 -1.28 -16.44 0.06
N PHE A 117 -1.09 -16.10 1.33
CA PHE A 117 -0.98 -14.70 1.77
C PHE A 117 0.27 -14.00 1.22
N LEU A 118 1.33 -14.73 0.92
CA LEU A 118 2.54 -14.20 0.29
C LEU A 118 2.38 -14.00 -1.23
N SER A 119 1.37 -14.62 -1.83
CA SER A 119 1.09 -14.57 -3.29
C SER A 119 0.86 -13.15 -3.85
N PRO A 120 0.22 -12.21 -3.14
CA PRO A 120 0.07 -10.83 -3.63
C PRO A 120 1.37 -10.04 -3.75
N LEU A 121 2.45 -10.51 -3.13
CA LEU A 121 3.79 -9.94 -3.26
C LEU A 121 4.50 -10.41 -4.54
N LYS A 122 3.91 -11.37 -5.27
CA LYS A 122 4.40 -11.78 -6.59
C LYS A 122 4.24 -10.64 -7.59
N ILE A 123 5.36 -10.12 -8.03
CA ILE A 123 5.45 -9.03 -9.04
C ILE A 123 5.11 -9.56 -10.44
N SER A 124 5.08 -10.87 -10.66
CA SER A 124 4.90 -11.51 -11.96
C SER A 124 3.43 -11.77 -12.31
N GLY A 125 2.95 -11.06 -13.31
CA GLY A 125 1.68 -11.34 -13.99
C GLY A 125 1.02 -10.08 -14.55
N TYR A 126 0.75 -10.07 -15.87
CA TYR A 126 -0.02 -9.04 -16.55
C TYR A 126 -1.45 -9.07 -15.97
N GLN A 127 -1.75 -8.15 -15.05
CA GLN A 127 -3.07 -8.11 -14.42
C GLN A 127 -3.86 -6.95 -15.00
N SER A 128 -4.97 -7.28 -15.65
CA SER A 128 -5.89 -6.28 -16.18
C SER A 128 -6.74 -5.67 -15.07
N ARG A 129 -7.08 -4.40 -15.23
CA ARG A 129 -8.11 -3.77 -14.39
C ARG A 129 -9.44 -4.46 -14.62
N GLN A 130 -10.19 -4.63 -13.55
CA GLN A 130 -11.54 -5.18 -13.58
C GLN A 130 -12.43 -4.51 -12.54
N LYS A 131 -13.72 -4.63 -12.71
CA LYS A 131 -14.70 -4.13 -11.75
C LYS A 131 -14.68 -5.01 -10.50
N ILE A 132 -14.24 -4.45 -9.37
CA ILE A 132 -14.20 -5.08 -8.06
C ILE A 132 -15.31 -4.45 -7.24
N THR A 133 -16.30 -5.25 -6.83
CA THR A 133 -17.41 -4.78 -6.01
C THR A 133 -17.13 -4.96 -4.52
N GLY A 134 -17.84 -4.21 -3.66
CA GLY A 134 -17.80 -4.42 -2.21
C GLY A 134 -18.13 -5.86 -1.83
N LYS A 135 -19.07 -6.51 -2.54
CA LYS A 135 -19.38 -7.95 -2.35
C LYS A 135 -18.17 -8.84 -2.65
N ASN A 136 -17.42 -8.57 -3.73
CA ASN A 136 -16.22 -9.35 -4.04
C ASN A 136 -15.18 -9.24 -2.91
N ILE A 137 -15.05 -8.04 -2.32
CA ILE A 137 -14.12 -7.79 -1.21
C ILE A 137 -14.59 -8.54 0.04
N ILE A 138 -15.89 -8.49 0.36
CA ILE A 138 -16.49 -9.22 1.49
C ILE A 138 -16.26 -10.73 1.34
N ASP A 139 -16.59 -11.29 0.17
CA ASP A 139 -16.43 -12.73 -0.10
C ASP A 139 -14.96 -13.15 0.04
N TYR A 140 -14.05 -12.31 -0.44
CA TYR A 140 -12.62 -12.54 -0.29
C TYR A 140 -12.18 -12.55 1.18
N ILE A 141 -12.63 -11.55 1.98
CA ILE A 141 -12.33 -11.44 3.41
C ILE A 141 -12.86 -12.65 4.17
N LEU A 142 -14.11 -13.00 3.97
CA LEU A 142 -14.76 -14.12 4.66
C LEU A 142 -14.13 -15.47 4.27
N LYS A 143 -13.80 -15.65 3.00
CA LYS A 143 -13.10 -16.86 2.53
C LYS A 143 -11.69 -16.97 3.14
N PHE A 144 -11.03 -15.84 3.38
CA PHE A 144 -9.64 -15.83 3.87
C PHE A 144 -9.57 -15.92 5.40
N PHE A 145 -10.44 -15.18 6.10
CA PHE A 145 -10.36 -15.03 7.55
C PHE A 145 -11.48 -15.73 8.33
N GLY A 146 -12.55 -16.24 7.67
CA GLY A 146 -13.75 -16.72 8.34
C GLY A 146 -13.48 -17.68 9.49
N ASP A 147 -12.71 -18.76 9.24
CA ASP A 147 -12.29 -19.72 10.28
C ASP A 147 -11.53 -19.07 11.46
N ARG A 148 -10.82 -17.95 11.19
CA ARG A 148 -10.05 -17.24 12.22
C ARG A 148 -10.94 -16.32 13.04
N PHE A 149 -11.92 -15.66 12.43
CA PHE A 149 -12.91 -14.85 13.13
C PHE A 149 -13.67 -15.70 14.15
N GLU A 150 -14.17 -16.86 13.74
CA GLU A 150 -14.87 -17.79 14.63
C GLU A 150 -13.99 -18.25 15.79
N ARG A 151 -12.78 -18.75 15.50
CA ARG A 151 -11.86 -19.25 16.53
C ARG A 151 -11.44 -18.17 17.55
N GLN A 152 -11.30 -16.93 17.09
CA GLN A 152 -10.87 -15.80 17.93
C GLN A 152 -12.06 -15.02 18.52
N ARG A 153 -13.30 -15.45 18.22
CA ARG A 153 -14.54 -14.80 18.64
C ARG A 153 -14.57 -13.31 18.25
N ILE A 154 -14.20 -13.04 16.99
CA ILE A 154 -14.21 -11.70 16.42
C ILE A 154 -15.51 -11.52 15.64
N THR A 155 -16.25 -10.47 15.96
CA THR A 155 -17.40 -10.02 15.17
C THR A 155 -16.89 -9.12 14.04
N ILE A 156 -17.32 -9.41 12.82
CA ILE A 156 -17.06 -8.54 11.67
C ILE A 156 -18.39 -8.05 11.09
N GLU A 157 -18.50 -6.74 10.89
CA GLU A 157 -19.68 -6.08 10.35
C GLU A 157 -19.35 -5.36 9.04
N PHE A 158 -20.28 -5.43 8.09
CA PHE A 158 -20.17 -4.77 6.81
C PHE A 158 -21.37 -3.87 6.58
N GLY A 159 -21.13 -2.58 6.38
CA GLY A 159 -22.17 -1.62 6.04
C GLY A 159 -22.87 -1.95 4.71
N ASP A 160 -24.14 -1.61 4.61
CA ASP A 160 -24.91 -1.90 3.39
C ASP A 160 -24.40 -1.10 2.19
N ASP A 161 -23.99 0.15 2.41
CA ASP A 161 -23.43 1.00 1.35
C ASP A 161 -22.10 0.44 0.84
N PHE A 162 -21.28 -0.15 1.73
CA PHE A 162 -20.02 -0.80 1.31
C PHE A 162 -20.25 -1.97 0.35
N LYS A 163 -21.34 -2.73 0.50
CA LYS A 163 -21.67 -3.85 -0.39
C LYS A 163 -21.89 -3.41 -1.84
N ASN A 164 -22.35 -2.18 -2.03
CA ASN A 164 -22.77 -1.66 -3.31
C ASN A 164 -21.66 -0.91 -4.07
N ILE A 165 -20.54 -0.56 -3.42
CA ILE A 165 -19.44 0.12 -4.10
C ILE A 165 -18.84 -0.72 -5.23
N SER A 166 -18.27 -0.04 -6.21
CA SER A 166 -17.43 -0.67 -7.21
C SER A 166 -16.18 0.17 -7.51
N ILE A 167 -15.07 -0.53 -7.72
CA ILE A 167 -13.75 0.04 -8.00
C ILE A 167 -13.21 -0.62 -9.26
N ASN A 168 -12.74 0.16 -10.23
CA ASN A 168 -12.10 -0.39 -11.43
C ASN A 168 -10.58 -0.41 -11.24
N ASP A 169 -10.05 -1.52 -10.75
CA ASP A 169 -8.63 -1.68 -10.48
C ASP A 169 -8.17 -3.14 -10.58
N ILE A 170 -6.90 -3.39 -10.29
CA ILE A 170 -6.26 -4.71 -10.32
C ILE A 170 -6.51 -5.40 -8.96
N PRO A 171 -7.08 -6.61 -8.91
CA PRO A 171 -7.37 -7.32 -7.67
C PRO A 171 -6.17 -7.52 -6.76
N SER A 172 -4.98 -7.80 -7.33
CA SER A 172 -3.75 -7.95 -6.56
C SER A 172 -3.26 -6.63 -5.92
N ARG A 173 -3.81 -5.49 -6.33
CA ARG A 173 -3.59 -4.22 -5.66
C ARG A 173 -4.56 -4.02 -4.51
N ILE A 174 -5.84 -4.34 -4.72
CA ILE A 174 -6.93 -4.01 -3.78
C ILE A 174 -7.04 -5.02 -2.64
N TYR A 175 -7.10 -6.33 -2.94
CA TYR A 175 -7.32 -7.34 -1.89
C TYR A 175 -6.23 -7.38 -0.81
N PRO A 176 -4.92 -7.23 -1.11
CA PRO A 176 -3.89 -7.19 -0.08
C PRO A 176 -4.03 -6.04 0.90
N VAL A 177 -4.59 -4.91 0.47
CA VAL A 177 -4.83 -3.76 1.36
C VAL A 177 -5.80 -4.15 2.46
N PHE A 178 -6.96 -4.73 2.10
CA PHE A 178 -7.93 -5.22 3.08
C PHE A 178 -7.34 -6.32 3.97
N THR A 179 -6.59 -7.25 3.38
CA THR A 179 -5.96 -8.34 4.14
C THR A 179 -4.99 -7.82 5.19
N ASN A 180 -4.15 -6.85 4.84
CA ASN A 180 -3.18 -6.27 5.76
C ASN A 180 -3.85 -5.50 6.90
N ILE A 181 -4.84 -4.66 6.57
CA ILE A 181 -5.54 -3.86 7.59
C ILE A 181 -6.34 -4.79 8.53
N ILE A 182 -7.09 -5.77 7.99
CA ILE A 182 -7.85 -6.71 8.79
C ILE A 182 -6.94 -7.59 9.65
N ASN A 183 -5.80 -8.04 9.12
CA ASN A 183 -4.85 -8.80 9.93
C ASN A 183 -4.27 -7.97 11.09
N ASN A 184 -4.06 -6.67 10.89
CA ASN A 184 -3.71 -5.75 11.96
C ASN A 184 -4.86 -5.58 12.95
N ALA A 185 -6.07 -5.35 12.48
CA ALA A 185 -7.26 -5.22 13.30
C ALA A 185 -7.47 -6.47 14.18
N MET A 186 -7.36 -7.68 13.62
CA MET A 186 -7.47 -8.94 14.35
C MET A 186 -6.48 -9.07 15.51
N TYR A 187 -5.27 -8.56 15.33
CA TYR A 187 -4.28 -8.55 16.42
C TYR A 187 -4.73 -7.62 17.56
N TRP A 188 -5.13 -6.41 17.22
CA TRP A 188 -5.47 -5.41 18.24
C TRP A 188 -6.79 -5.69 18.95
N VAL A 189 -7.82 -6.19 18.25
CA VAL A 189 -9.07 -6.62 18.91
C VAL A 189 -8.86 -7.81 19.84
N SER A 190 -7.83 -8.63 19.62
CA SER A 190 -7.52 -9.75 20.51
C SER A 190 -7.11 -9.29 21.92
N LEU A 191 -6.66 -8.04 22.04
CA LEU A 191 -6.29 -7.40 23.30
C LEU A 191 -7.49 -6.72 23.99
N SER A 192 -8.65 -6.70 23.36
CA SER A 192 -9.89 -6.09 23.87
C SER A 192 -10.90 -7.15 24.30
N ASN A 193 -11.78 -6.77 25.21
CA ASN A 193 -12.94 -7.60 25.58
C ASN A 193 -14.01 -7.57 24.49
N ASP A 194 -14.22 -6.40 23.89
CA ASP A 194 -15.09 -6.21 22.72
C ASP A 194 -14.24 -6.40 21.45
N ARG A 195 -14.58 -7.42 20.65
CA ARG A 195 -13.78 -7.83 19.49
C ARG A 195 -14.55 -7.57 18.22
N LEU A 196 -14.71 -6.29 17.89
CA LEU A 196 -15.45 -5.84 16.72
C LEU A 196 -14.49 -5.28 15.65
N ILE A 197 -14.69 -5.71 14.40
CA ILE A 197 -14.13 -5.10 13.21
C ILE A 197 -15.31 -4.65 12.35
N LYS A 198 -15.32 -3.41 11.91
CA LYS A 198 -16.38 -2.84 11.08
C LYS A 198 -15.78 -2.29 9.77
N ILE A 199 -16.43 -2.60 8.65
CA ILE A 199 -16.09 -2.02 7.35
C ILE A 199 -17.33 -1.32 6.81
N ASP A 200 -17.18 -0.02 6.56
CA ASP A 200 -18.29 0.83 6.13
C ASP A 200 -17.90 1.70 4.95
N PHE A 201 -18.89 2.30 4.30
CA PHE A 201 -18.69 3.27 3.23
C PHE A 201 -19.54 4.50 3.51
N VAL A 202 -18.88 5.62 3.79
CA VAL A 202 -19.53 6.88 4.19
C VAL A 202 -18.82 8.02 3.46
N ASN A 203 -19.58 8.96 2.86
CA ASN A 203 -19.04 10.14 2.20
C ASN A 203 -17.96 9.84 1.14
N SER A 204 -18.15 8.77 0.36
CA SER A 204 -17.18 8.28 -0.65
C SER A 204 -15.85 7.78 -0.07
N LEU A 205 -15.83 7.42 1.22
CA LEU A 205 -14.69 6.87 1.93
C LEU A 205 -15.02 5.46 2.42
N VAL A 206 -14.08 4.53 2.25
CA VAL A 206 -14.14 3.22 2.90
C VAL A 206 -13.45 3.33 4.24
N ILE A 207 -14.15 2.94 5.30
CA ILE A 207 -13.66 2.99 6.67
C ILE A 207 -13.52 1.56 7.17
N ILE A 208 -12.32 1.22 7.64
CA ILE A 208 -12.04 -0.06 8.30
C ILE A 208 -11.68 0.27 9.74
N ALA A 209 -12.61 0.01 10.62
CA ALA A 209 -12.50 0.33 12.04
C ALA A 209 -12.44 -0.93 12.88
N ASN A 210 -11.74 -0.89 13.99
CA ASN A 210 -11.70 -1.97 14.95
C ASN A 210 -11.66 -1.46 16.38
N THR A 211 -12.29 -2.19 17.29
CA THR A 211 -12.13 -1.98 18.74
C THR A 211 -10.73 -2.39 19.20
N GLY A 212 -10.30 -1.89 20.34
CA GLY A 212 -9.00 -2.19 20.94
C GLY A 212 -8.27 -0.93 21.38
N PRO A 213 -6.98 -1.02 21.72
CA PRO A 213 -6.23 0.15 22.11
C PRO A 213 -6.16 1.18 20.97
N ALA A 214 -6.42 2.43 21.31
CA ALA A 214 -6.22 3.54 20.38
C ALA A 214 -4.73 3.66 19.98
N ILE A 215 -4.48 4.22 18.82
CA ILE A 215 -3.11 4.48 18.38
C ILE A 215 -2.58 5.69 19.12
N ASP A 216 -1.39 5.57 19.70
CA ASP A 216 -0.70 6.66 20.35
C ASP A 216 -0.47 7.82 19.36
N PRO A 217 -0.79 9.07 19.68
CA PRO A 217 -0.55 10.22 18.81
C PRO A 217 0.89 10.31 18.30
N ASP A 218 1.88 9.94 19.09
CA ASP A 218 3.30 9.95 18.68
C ASP A 218 3.62 8.90 17.60
N ASP A 219 2.78 7.87 17.47
CA ASP A 219 2.95 6.80 16.49
C ASP A 219 2.26 7.11 15.15
N ILE A 220 1.23 7.97 15.15
CA ILE A 220 0.43 8.25 13.96
C ILE A 220 1.27 8.66 12.74
N PRO A 221 2.25 9.59 12.85
CA PRO A 221 3.08 9.99 11.72
C PRO A 221 3.87 8.82 11.11
N ARG A 222 4.19 7.81 11.93
CA ARG A 222 5.06 6.69 11.59
C ARG A 222 4.33 5.44 11.13
N LEU A 223 3.01 5.40 11.23
CA LEU A 223 2.19 4.20 10.93
C LEU A 223 2.46 3.58 9.56
N PHE A 224 2.78 4.41 8.58
CA PHE A 224 3.04 3.99 7.23
C PHE A 224 4.54 3.99 6.85
N GLU A 225 5.43 4.14 7.83
CA GLU A 225 6.87 3.99 7.60
C GLU A 225 7.24 2.51 7.43
N LEU A 226 8.21 2.25 6.57
CA LEU A 226 8.72 0.89 6.37
C LEU A 226 9.46 0.42 7.63
N PHE A 227 9.18 -0.82 8.03
CA PHE A 227 9.74 -1.48 9.23
C PHE A 227 9.25 -0.90 10.57
N TYR A 228 8.34 0.05 10.57
CA TYR A 228 7.74 0.52 11.80
C TYR A 228 6.62 -0.41 12.27
N SER A 229 6.71 -0.93 13.49
CA SER A 229 5.68 -1.78 14.10
C SER A 229 5.79 -1.77 15.63
N LYS A 230 4.65 -1.58 16.31
CA LYS A 230 4.50 -1.82 17.76
C LYS A 230 3.90 -3.19 18.07
N ARG A 231 3.55 -3.94 17.05
CA ARG A 231 3.06 -5.30 17.20
C ARG A 231 4.22 -6.24 17.54
N ALA A 232 4.07 -7.05 18.59
CA ALA A 232 5.04 -8.10 18.91
C ALA A 232 5.22 -9.03 17.68
N ASN A 233 6.46 -9.20 17.23
CA ASN A 233 6.82 -9.93 16.01
C ASN A 233 6.25 -9.31 14.70
N GLY A 234 5.84 -8.04 14.72
CA GLY A 234 5.43 -7.31 13.52
C GLY A 234 6.65 -6.84 12.72
N HIS A 235 6.60 -7.02 11.40
CA HIS A 235 7.70 -6.63 10.51
C HIS A 235 7.59 -5.17 10.02
N GLY A 236 6.48 -4.48 10.32
CA GLY A 236 6.28 -3.08 9.93
C GLY A 236 6.17 -2.84 8.41
N VAL A 237 5.82 -3.87 7.63
CA VAL A 237 5.76 -3.78 6.16
C VAL A 237 4.33 -3.60 5.64
N GLY A 238 3.33 -4.10 6.38
CA GLY A 238 1.95 -4.21 5.88
C GLY A 238 1.28 -2.89 5.52
N LEU A 239 1.28 -1.91 6.44
CA LEU A 239 0.67 -0.60 6.19
C LEU A 239 1.45 0.23 5.17
N TYR A 240 2.78 0.13 5.17
CA TYR A 240 3.60 0.74 4.13
C TYR A 240 3.19 0.24 2.74
N LEU A 241 3.09 -1.09 2.56
CA LEU A 241 2.66 -1.67 1.28
C LEU A 241 1.24 -1.27 0.91
N CYS A 242 0.33 -1.11 1.88
CA CYS A 242 -1.01 -0.60 1.61
C CYS A 242 -0.95 0.79 0.98
N ARG A 243 -0.18 1.70 1.55
CA ARG A 243 -0.02 3.07 1.05
C ARG A 243 0.62 3.10 -0.34
N GLU A 244 1.72 2.38 -0.53
CA GLU A 244 2.42 2.36 -1.82
C GLU A 244 1.56 1.74 -2.94
N ASN A 245 0.89 0.61 -2.67
CA ASN A 245 0.00 -0.02 -3.64
C ASN A 245 -1.17 0.88 -4.04
N LEU A 246 -1.78 1.56 -3.08
CA LEU A 246 -2.88 2.47 -3.32
C LEU A 246 -2.43 3.72 -4.08
N ALA A 247 -1.25 4.25 -3.77
CA ALA A 247 -0.70 5.45 -4.40
C ALA A 247 -0.48 5.28 -5.92
N VAL A 248 -0.12 4.09 -6.39
CA VAL A 248 0.07 3.78 -7.83
C VAL A 248 -1.19 4.09 -8.66
N ALA A 249 -2.39 3.95 -8.08
CA ALA A 249 -3.65 4.26 -8.74
C ALA A 249 -4.30 5.56 -8.21
N HIS A 250 -3.51 6.43 -7.58
CA HIS A 250 -3.97 7.68 -6.97
C HIS A 250 -5.05 7.50 -5.89
N HIS A 251 -5.12 6.32 -5.28
CA HIS A 251 -5.90 6.09 -4.08
C HIS A 251 -5.12 6.60 -2.87
N LYS A 252 -5.83 6.86 -1.76
CA LYS A 252 -5.22 7.35 -0.52
C LYS A 252 -5.65 6.49 0.65
N ILE A 253 -4.77 6.34 1.64
CA ILE A 253 -5.06 5.71 2.93
C ILE A 253 -4.47 6.57 4.04
N TRP A 254 -5.20 6.69 5.14
CA TRP A 254 -4.73 7.37 6.35
C TRP A 254 -5.41 6.79 7.59
N TYR A 255 -4.93 7.13 8.75
CA TYR A 255 -5.57 6.90 10.02
C TYR A 255 -6.45 8.11 10.37
N SER A 256 -7.67 7.87 10.84
CA SER A 256 -8.57 8.92 11.34
C SER A 256 -8.67 8.80 12.85
N ASP A 257 -8.38 9.90 13.54
CA ASP A 257 -8.51 9.96 15.00
C ASP A 257 -10.00 10.06 15.38
N PRO A 258 -10.53 9.11 16.15
CA PRO A 258 -11.94 9.10 16.54
C PRO A 258 -12.34 10.28 17.45
N ASN A 259 -11.37 10.97 18.04
CA ASN A 259 -11.66 12.13 18.90
C ASN A 259 -11.86 13.43 18.12
N VAL A 260 -11.52 13.44 16.85
CA VAL A 260 -11.51 14.66 16.03
C VAL A 260 -12.75 14.78 15.15
N GLU A 261 -13.36 13.68 14.70
CA GLU A 261 -14.50 13.71 13.76
C GLU A 261 -15.36 12.43 13.78
N ASP A 262 -16.67 12.62 13.66
CA ASP A 262 -17.71 11.76 13.09
C ASP A 262 -18.18 10.51 13.83
N ASP A 263 -19.52 10.41 13.96
CA ASP A 263 -20.26 9.32 14.62
C ASP A 263 -20.10 7.93 13.97
N TYR A 264 -19.46 7.81 12.79
CA TYR A 264 -19.22 6.54 12.12
C TYR A 264 -17.88 5.88 12.50
N LEU A 265 -17.03 6.55 13.27
CA LEU A 265 -15.77 6.02 13.75
C LEU A 265 -15.96 5.27 15.08
N ILE A 266 -15.16 4.24 15.29
CA ILE A 266 -15.09 3.56 16.60
C ILE A 266 -14.22 4.43 17.52
N LYS A 267 -14.79 4.90 18.65
CA LYS A 267 -14.12 5.81 19.58
C LYS A 267 -12.95 5.15 20.32
N ASP A 268 -13.15 3.89 20.75
CA ASP A 268 -12.12 3.12 21.44
C ASP A 268 -11.52 2.10 20.46
N GLY A 269 -10.55 2.55 19.64
CA GLY A 269 -9.96 1.67 18.65
C GLY A 269 -9.18 2.39 17.55
N ALA A 270 -8.95 1.70 16.47
CA ALA A 270 -8.25 2.25 15.30
C ALA A 270 -9.18 2.34 14.09
N ASN A 271 -9.08 3.45 13.34
CA ASN A 271 -9.88 3.73 12.17
C ASN A 271 -8.97 4.03 10.98
N PHE A 272 -8.92 3.13 10.00
CA PHE A 272 -8.23 3.34 8.74
C PHE A 272 -9.23 3.76 7.68
N VAL A 273 -8.93 4.84 6.98
CA VAL A 273 -9.79 5.42 5.95
C VAL A 273 -9.10 5.29 4.59
N ILE A 274 -9.85 4.80 3.59
CA ILE A 274 -9.36 4.67 2.22
C ILE A 274 -10.26 5.51 1.31
N LYS A 275 -9.62 6.38 0.52
CA LYS A 275 -10.27 7.09 -0.58
C LYS A 275 -9.85 6.46 -1.90
N PHE A 276 -10.78 5.74 -2.52
CA PHE A 276 -10.56 5.22 -3.86
C PHE A 276 -10.83 6.30 -4.91
N ASN A 277 -9.93 6.41 -5.87
CA ASN A 277 -10.14 7.27 -7.05
C ASN A 277 -11.10 6.55 -8.00
N GLY A 278 -12.23 7.21 -8.36
CA GLY A 278 -13.22 6.64 -9.25
C GLY A 278 -14.05 5.51 -8.62
N VAL A 279 -14.31 5.55 -7.30
CA VAL A 279 -15.29 4.66 -6.67
C VAL A 279 -16.70 5.06 -7.10
N GLU A 280 -17.52 4.07 -7.45
CA GLU A 280 -18.94 4.19 -7.75
C GLU A 280 -19.75 3.52 -6.63
N SER A 281 -20.86 4.08 -6.23
CA SER A 281 -21.76 3.56 -5.19
C SER A 281 -23.17 3.43 -5.72
#